data_740e033802ba76baad62032926c5c035
#
_entry.id   740e033802ba76baad62032926c5c035
#
_cell.length_a   1.000
_cell.length_b   1.000
_cell.length_c   1.000
_cell.angle_alpha   90.00
_cell.angle_beta   90.00
_cell.angle_gamma   90.00
#
_symmetry.space_group_name_H-M   'P 1'
#
loop_
_entity.id
_entity.type
_entity.pdbx_description
1 polymer ?
#
loop_
_entity_poly.entity_id
_entity_poly.type
_entity_poly.pdbx_seq_one_letter_code
_entity_poly.pdbx_strand_id
1 'polypeptide(L)'
;MSEDRTPPDWRYRDALPPDDSAYFANLTRCIFQKGLNWRMNTSKWPGFTEAFAGFDIEKVAGFGDEDVERLMADTGIVRNRRKILATIENARTFTLIAGEHGSFKEWFAGLDKSDNYAGVMKELKKTFSHVGDSTANIFIHTVGEDIKHTP
;
A
#
# COMPACT_ATOMS: atom_id res chain seq x y z
N MET A 1 1.21 -23.52 15.12
CA MET A 1 1.93 -23.13 13.91
C MET A 1 1.61 -21.70 13.53
N SER A 2 2.59 -20.96 13.19
CA SER A 2 2.39 -19.56 12.95
C SER A 2 2.53 -19.17 11.49
N GLU A 3 2.12 -20.06 10.57
CA GLU A 3 2.17 -19.74 9.15
C GLU A 3 1.46 -18.46 8.82
N ASP A 4 0.41 -18.13 9.59
CA ASP A 4 -0.35 -16.91 9.34
C ASP A 4 0.51 -15.67 9.52
N ARG A 5 1.65 -15.79 10.18
CA ARG A 5 2.61 -14.72 10.38
C ARG A 5 3.74 -14.75 9.37
N THR A 6 3.79 -15.80 8.56
CA THR A 6 4.78 -15.89 7.51
C THR A 6 4.46 -14.81 6.48
N PRO A 7 5.44 -14.00 6.09
CA PRO A 7 5.20 -12.98 5.08
C PRO A 7 4.67 -13.60 3.80
N PRO A 8 3.66 -13.00 3.18
CA PRO A 8 3.10 -13.53 1.96
C PRO A 8 4.08 -13.41 0.78
N ASP A 9 3.81 -14.18 -0.26
CA ASP A 9 4.65 -14.24 -1.45
C ASP A 9 4.81 -12.91 -2.16
N TRP A 10 3.86 -12.00 -1.99
CA TRP A 10 3.92 -10.68 -2.63
C TRP A 10 4.93 -9.74 -1.97
N ARG A 11 5.54 -10.17 -0.88
CA ARG A 11 6.60 -9.43 -0.22
C ARG A 11 7.89 -9.50 -1.03
N TYR A 12 8.52 -8.36 -1.26
CA TYR A 12 9.83 -8.29 -1.88
C TYR A 12 10.92 -8.63 -0.85
N ARG A 13 11.97 -9.35 -1.25
CA ARG A 13 13.02 -9.78 -0.32
C ARG A 13 14.43 -9.44 -0.78
N ASP A 14 14.76 -9.86 -2.00
CA ASP A 14 16.12 -9.71 -2.52
C ASP A 14 16.23 -8.58 -3.54
N ALA A 15 15.14 -7.91 -3.79
CA ALA A 15 15.08 -6.79 -4.72
C ALA A 15 13.98 -5.84 -4.26
N LEU A 16 14.09 -4.58 -4.63
CA LEU A 16 13.06 -3.59 -4.37
C LEU A 16 11.96 -3.72 -5.43
N PRO A 17 10.74 -3.21 -5.14
CA PRO A 17 9.70 -3.15 -6.16
C PRO A 17 10.23 -2.42 -7.42
N PRO A 18 9.82 -2.87 -8.61
CA PRO A 18 10.41 -2.34 -9.85
C PRO A 18 9.94 -0.92 -10.20
N ASP A 19 8.77 -0.52 -9.73
CA ASP A 19 8.21 0.78 -10.10
C ASP A 19 7.23 1.27 -9.03
N ASP A 20 6.74 2.48 -9.21
CA ASP A 20 5.82 3.10 -8.25
C ASP A 20 4.49 2.36 -8.15
N SER A 21 4.02 1.76 -9.24
CA SER A 21 2.79 0.98 -9.24
C SER A 21 2.89 -0.19 -8.26
N ALA A 22 4.04 -0.84 -8.20
CA ALA A 22 4.26 -1.94 -7.26
C ALA A 22 4.27 -1.45 -5.82
N TYR A 23 4.86 -0.29 -5.54
CA TYR A 23 4.80 0.31 -4.20
C TYR A 23 3.36 0.67 -3.83
N PHE A 24 2.62 1.25 -4.75
CA PHE A 24 1.23 1.63 -4.52
C PHE A 24 0.36 0.39 -4.23
N ALA A 25 0.54 -0.66 -5.01
CA ALA A 25 -0.18 -1.92 -4.80
C ALA A 25 0.10 -2.49 -3.40
N ASN A 26 1.37 -2.50 -2.99
CA ASN A 26 1.73 -3.01 -1.67
C ASN A 26 1.14 -2.15 -0.54
N LEU A 27 1.19 -0.84 -0.67
CA LEU A 27 0.60 0.04 0.33
C LEU A 27 -0.90 -0.21 0.47
N THR A 28 -1.59 -0.31 -0.66
CA THR A 28 -3.03 -0.58 -0.69
C THR A 28 -3.33 -1.91 -0.01
N ARG A 29 -2.53 -2.93 -0.33
CA ARG A 29 -2.72 -4.26 0.25
C ARG A 29 -2.55 -4.23 1.77
N CYS A 30 -1.56 -3.49 2.25
CA CYS A 30 -1.34 -3.34 3.69
C CYS A 30 -2.51 -2.62 4.37
N ILE A 31 -3.06 -1.60 3.73
CA ILE A 31 -4.20 -0.86 4.27
C ILE A 31 -5.41 -1.77 4.41
N PHE A 32 -5.72 -2.55 3.38
CA PHE A 32 -6.87 -3.45 3.42
C PHE A 32 -6.61 -4.68 4.30
N GLN A 33 -5.34 -5.01 4.54
CA GLN A 33 -4.97 -6.13 5.40
C GLN A 33 -5.42 -5.91 6.85
N LYS A 34 -5.39 -4.69 7.32
CA LYS A 34 -5.72 -4.39 8.70
C LYS A 34 -7.14 -4.82 9.01
N GLY A 35 -7.30 -5.70 9.99
CA GLY A 35 -8.58 -6.26 10.35
C GLY A 35 -8.95 -7.53 9.60
N LEU A 36 -8.10 -7.99 8.70
CA LEU A 36 -8.31 -9.23 7.94
C LEU A 36 -7.12 -10.16 8.16
N ASN A 37 -7.33 -11.47 7.96
CA ASN A 37 -6.21 -12.40 7.95
C ASN A 37 -5.56 -12.41 6.55
N TRP A 38 -4.32 -12.85 6.49
CA TRP A 38 -3.56 -12.88 5.25
C TRP A 38 -4.22 -13.72 4.15
N ARG A 39 -4.86 -14.82 4.56
CA ARG A 39 -5.53 -15.71 3.62
C ARG A 39 -6.69 -15.01 2.91
N MET A 40 -7.51 -14.30 3.65
CA MET A 40 -8.64 -13.57 3.08
C MET A 40 -8.15 -12.48 2.12
N ASN A 41 -7.12 -11.74 2.53
CA ASN A 41 -6.52 -10.72 1.69
C ASN A 41 -6.00 -11.34 0.39
N THR A 42 -5.26 -12.44 0.51
CA THR A 42 -4.68 -13.11 -0.65
C THR A 42 -5.75 -13.63 -1.61
N SER A 43 -6.81 -14.23 -1.09
CA SER A 43 -7.87 -14.77 -1.94
C SER A 43 -8.63 -13.69 -2.70
N LYS A 44 -8.73 -12.49 -2.14
CA LYS A 44 -9.44 -11.38 -2.77
C LYS A 44 -8.54 -10.50 -3.62
N TRP A 45 -7.23 -10.69 -3.55
CA TRP A 45 -6.30 -9.78 -4.22
C TRP A 45 -6.48 -9.69 -5.74
N PRO A 46 -6.77 -10.78 -6.46
CA PRO A 46 -7.07 -10.66 -7.90
C PRO A 46 -8.25 -9.71 -8.17
N GLY A 47 -9.27 -9.75 -7.31
CA GLY A 47 -10.40 -8.84 -7.43
C GLY A 47 -10.01 -7.39 -7.20
N PHE A 48 -9.15 -7.14 -6.20
CA PHE A 48 -8.62 -5.80 -5.96
C PHE A 48 -7.82 -5.29 -7.14
N THR A 49 -6.97 -6.15 -7.71
CA THR A 49 -6.14 -5.76 -8.85
C THR A 49 -7.00 -5.33 -10.02
N GLU A 50 -8.05 -6.09 -10.32
CA GLU A 50 -8.97 -5.74 -11.39
C GLU A 50 -9.75 -4.46 -11.07
N ALA A 51 -10.26 -4.36 -9.85
CA ALA A 51 -11.09 -3.22 -9.43
C ALA A 51 -10.33 -1.91 -9.46
N PHE A 52 -9.04 -1.93 -9.16
CA PHE A 52 -8.20 -0.74 -9.13
C PHE A 52 -7.30 -0.62 -10.37
N ALA A 53 -7.78 -1.13 -11.51
CA ALA A 53 -7.15 -0.94 -12.81
C ALA A 53 -5.68 -1.39 -12.85
N GLY A 54 -5.38 -2.53 -12.21
CA GLY A 54 -4.01 -3.06 -12.15
C GLY A 54 -3.08 -2.22 -11.32
N PHE A 55 -3.63 -1.37 -10.47
CA PHE A 55 -2.87 -0.40 -9.66
C PHE A 55 -2.10 0.61 -10.51
N ASP A 56 -2.68 0.96 -11.65
CA ASP A 56 -2.21 2.07 -12.46
C ASP A 56 -2.50 3.35 -11.68
N ILE A 57 -1.45 3.99 -11.18
CA ILE A 57 -1.58 5.15 -10.29
C ILE A 57 -2.37 6.28 -10.94
N GLU A 58 -2.06 6.58 -12.20
CA GLU A 58 -2.71 7.66 -12.91
C GLU A 58 -4.21 7.42 -13.04
N LYS A 59 -4.59 6.19 -13.38
CA LYS A 59 -6.00 5.83 -13.51
C LYS A 59 -6.73 5.93 -12.17
N VAL A 60 -6.15 5.36 -11.11
CA VAL A 60 -6.79 5.38 -9.79
C VAL A 60 -6.87 6.82 -9.26
N ALA A 61 -5.85 7.63 -9.49
CA ALA A 61 -5.88 9.04 -9.08
C ALA A 61 -7.03 9.81 -9.74
N GLY A 62 -7.48 9.35 -10.90
CA GLY A 62 -8.61 9.96 -11.63
C GLY A 62 -9.98 9.39 -11.26
N PHE A 63 -10.05 8.44 -10.35
CA PHE A 63 -11.33 7.86 -9.94
C PHE A 63 -12.20 8.91 -9.26
N GLY A 64 -13.48 8.93 -9.61
CA GLY A 64 -14.47 9.85 -9.03
C GLY A 64 -15.58 9.08 -8.35
N ASP A 65 -16.68 9.79 -8.07
CA ASP A 65 -17.82 9.24 -7.33
C ASP A 65 -18.41 7.98 -7.98
N GLU A 66 -18.47 7.94 -9.30
CA GLU A 66 -18.99 6.76 -10.00
C GLU A 66 -18.13 5.54 -9.76
N ASP A 67 -16.81 5.74 -9.71
CA ASP A 67 -15.89 4.64 -9.42
C ASP A 67 -16.05 4.15 -7.98
N VAL A 68 -16.24 5.07 -7.04
CA VAL A 68 -16.47 4.70 -5.65
C VAL A 68 -17.74 3.85 -5.54
N GLU A 69 -18.81 4.23 -6.21
CA GLU A 69 -20.06 3.46 -6.17
C GLU A 69 -19.88 2.08 -6.83
N ARG A 70 -19.13 2.02 -7.92
CA ARG A 70 -18.81 0.76 -8.58
C ARG A 70 -18.03 -0.16 -7.62
N LEU A 71 -17.04 0.40 -6.93
CA LEU A 71 -16.23 -0.35 -5.97
C LEU A 71 -17.06 -0.82 -4.77
N MET A 72 -17.97 0.01 -4.29
CA MET A 72 -18.85 -0.36 -3.18
C MET A 72 -19.85 -1.46 -3.55
N ALA A 73 -20.06 -1.69 -4.85
CA ALA A 73 -20.92 -2.76 -5.33
C ALA A 73 -20.13 -4.02 -5.75
N ASP A 74 -18.81 -3.96 -5.73
CA ASP A 74 -17.94 -5.04 -6.21
C ASP A 74 -17.76 -6.11 -5.13
N THR A 75 -18.30 -7.29 -5.36
CA THR A 75 -18.19 -8.40 -4.40
C THR A 75 -16.82 -9.06 -4.40
N GLY A 76 -15.95 -8.71 -5.35
CA GLY A 76 -14.60 -9.24 -5.44
C GLY A 76 -13.61 -8.58 -4.49
N ILE A 77 -14.02 -7.51 -3.81
CA ILE A 77 -13.15 -6.79 -2.89
C ILE A 77 -13.81 -6.66 -1.52
N VAL A 78 -13.03 -6.22 -0.55
CA VAL A 78 -13.57 -5.84 0.76
C VAL A 78 -14.14 -4.42 0.61
N ARG A 79 -15.44 -4.29 0.79
CA ARG A 79 -16.15 -3.03 0.53
C ARG A 79 -16.12 -2.13 1.75
N ASN A 80 -15.00 -1.47 1.93
CA ASN A 80 -14.79 -0.51 3.00
C ASN A 80 -14.61 0.86 2.36
N ARG A 81 -15.62 1.72 2.45
CA ARG A 81 -15.62 3.03 1.78
C ARG A 81 -14.42 3.89 2.18
N ARG A 82 -14.08 3.90 3.49
CA ARG A 82 -12.94 4.69 3.96
C ARG A 82 -11.63 4.26 3.32
N LYS A 83 -11.42 2.95 3.23
CA LYS A 83 -10.20 2.41 2.63
C LYS A 83 -10.17 2.61 1.12
N ILE A 84 -11.34 2.54 0.47
CA ILE A 84 -11.45 2.83 -0.96
C ILE A 84 -11.08 4.29 -1.23
N LEU A 85 -11.65 5.20 -0.47
CA LEU A 85 -11.34 6.62 -0.62
C LEU A 85 -9.88 6.92 -0.32
N ALA A 86 -9.32 6.27 0.71
CA ALA A 86 -7.91 6.41 1.03
C ALA A 86 -7.01 5.94 -0.10
N THR A 87 -7.40 4.85 -0.77
CA THR A 87 -6.63 4.33 -1.90
C THR A 87 -6.57 5.34 -3.06
N ILE A 88 -7.70 5.96 -3.37
CA ILE A 88 -7.76 6.98 -4.43
C ILE A 88 -6.91 8.19 -4.03
N GLU A 89 -7.04 8.65 -2.79
CA GLU A 89 -6.26 9.77 -2.30
C GLU A 89 -4.77 9.47 -2.30
N ASN A 90 -4.40 8.25 -1.93
CA ASN A 90 -3.00 7.85 -1.93
C ASN A 90 -2.42 7.78 -3.35
N ALA A 91 -3.23 7.39 -4.34
CA ALA A 91 -2.78 7.44 -5.73
C ALA A 91 -2.44 8.88 -6.15
N ARG A 92 -3.26 9.84 -5.72
CA ARG A 92 -2.99 11.25 -5.97
C ARG A 92 -1.72 11.73 -5.29
N THR A 93 -1.48 11.24 -4.06
CA THR A 93 -0.26 11.54 -3.33
C THR A 93 0.98 10.97 -4.04
N PHE A 94 0.89 9.75 -4.54
CA PHE A 94 1.98 9.17 -5.34
C PHE A 94 2.29 10.05 -6.57
N THR A 95 1.26 10.56 -7.22
CA THR A 95 1.43 11.44 -8.39
C THR A 95 2.14 12.73 -8.02
N LEU A 96 1.77 13.33 -6.88
CA LEU A 96 2.42 14.56 -6.40
C LEU A 96 3.89 14.31 -6.06
N ILE A 97 4.18 13.22 -5.37
CA ILE A 97 5.55 12.86 -5.01
C ILE A 97 6.40 12.65 -6.26
N ALA A 98 5.86 11.94 -7.24
CA ALA A 98 6.58 11.70 -8.48
C ALA A 98 6.88 13.02 -9.22
N GLY A 99 5.94 13.95 -9.18
CA GLY A 99 6.15 15.27 -9.78
C GLY A 99 7.23 16.09 -9.11
N GLU A 100 7.37 15.94 -7.79
CA GLU A 100 8.35 16.73 -7.01
C GLU A 100 9.73 16.05 -6.94
N HIS A 101 9.77 14.73 -6.95
CA HIS A 101 11.00 13.97 -6.66
C HIS A 101 11.42 13.02 -7.78
N GLY A 102 10.71 13.00 -8.88
CA GLY A 102 10.98 12.09 -10.01
C GLY A 102 10.17 10.80 -9.91
N SER A 103 10.10 10.20 -8.75
CA SER A 103 9.27 9.02 -8.50
C SER A 103 9.08 8.83 -7.00
N PHE A 104 8.07 8.07 -6.63
CA PHE A 104 7.91 7.64 -5.24
C PHE A 104 9.14 6.85 -4.80
N LYS A 105 9.62 5.96 -5.66
CA LYS A 105 10.77 5.12 -5.36
C LYS A 105 12.00 5.95 -4.99
N GLU A 106 12.27 7.02 -5.73
CA GLU A 106 13.38 7.92 -5.44
C GLU A 106 13.18 8.66 -4.12
N TRP A 107 11.96 9.18 -3.90
CA TRP A 107 11.63 9.85 -2.65
C TRP A 107 11.81 8.93 -1.45
N PHE A 108 11.27 7.71 -1.55
CA PHE A 108 11.32 6.73 -0.48
C PHE A 108 12.76 6.31 -0.18
N ALA A 109 13.58 6.11 -1.22
CA ALA A 109 14.97 5.72 -1.06
C ALA A 109 15.80 6.78 -0.34
N GLY A 110 15.39 8.05 -0.44
CA GLY A 110 16.11 9.16 0.20
C GLY A 110 15.69 9.43 1.64
N LEU A 111 14.71 8.72 2.18
CA LEU A 111 14.27 8.94 3.55
C LEU A 111 15.27 8.37 4.56
N ASP A 112 15.28 8.96 5.75
CA ASP A 112 16.19 8.55 6.82
C ASP A 112 15.74 7.21 7.42
N LYS A 113 16.56 6.20 7.25
CA LYS A 113 16.26 4.82 7.69
C LYS A 113 16.86 4.49 9.06
N SER A 114 17.54 5.42 9.70
CA SER A 114 18.12 5.19 11.03
C SER A 114 17.02 4.98 12.08
N ASP A 115 17.40 4.52 13.26
CA ASP A 115 16.48 4.23 14.35
C ASP A 115 15.36 3.28 13.94
N ASN A 116 15.74 2.22 13.26
CA ASN A 116 14.81 1.20 12.78
C ASN A 116 13.66 1.84 11.98
N TYR A 117 14.03 2.72 11.04
CA TYR A 117 13.09 3.36 10.11
C TYR A 117 12.10 4.32 10.77
N ALA A 118 12.43 4.86 11.95
CA ALA A 118 11.52 5.77 12.64
C ALA A 118 11.13 6.98 11.79
N GLY A 119 12.09 7.56 11.08
CA GLY A 119 11.82 8.69 10.20
C GLY A 119 10.95 8.32 9.01
N VAL A 120 11.20 7.15 8.42
CA VAL A 120 10.40 6.64 7.31
C VAL A 120 8.96 6.42 7.75
N MET A 121 8.77 5.80 8.93
CA MET A 121 7.43 5.57 9.47
C MET A 121 6.68 6.88 9.69
N LYS A 122 7.37 7.87 10.24
CA LYS A 122 6.79 9.20 10.47
C LYS A 122 6.34 9.84 9.16
N GLU A 123 7.18 9.79 8.13
CA GLU A 123 6.84 10.36 6.83
C GLU A 123 5.66 9.64 6.19
N LEU A 124 5.61 8.32 6.26
CA LEU A 124 4.50 7.56 5.69
C LEU A 124 3.18 7.89 6.37
N LYS A 125 3.19 7.96 7.70
CA LYS A 125 1.98 8.25 8.48
C LYS A 125 1.45 9.66 8.20
N LYS A 126 2.35 10.61 8.01
CA LYS A 126 1.97 11.99 7.77
C LYS A 126 1.54 12.24 6.33
N THR A 127 2.08 11.48 5.39
CA THR A 127 1.93 11.71 3.96
C THR A 127 0.73 10.97 3.35
N PHE A 128 0.47 9.76 3.81
CA PHE A 128 -0.56 8.91 3.22
C PHE A 128 -1.79 8.76 4.12
N SER A 129 -2.93 8.59 3.47
CA SER A 129 -4.21 8.41 4.15
C SER A 129 -4.33 6.98 4.66
N HIS A 130 -4.89 6.84 5.85
CA HIS A 130 -5.20 5.53 6.45
C HIS A 130 -3.96 4.70 6.77
N VAL A 131 -2.84 5.35 7.07
CA VAL A 131 -1.59 4.68 7.41
C VAL A 131 -1.21 5.03 8.84
N GLY A 132 -1.32 4.04 9.73
CA GLY A 132 -0.86 4.15 11.11
C GLY A 132 0.46 3.38 11.30
N ASP A 133 0.86 3.19 12.55
CA ASP A 133 2.13 2.53 12.88
C ASP A 133 2.21 1.11 12.31
N SER A 134 1.17 0.33 12.52
CA SER A 134 1.13 -1.06 12.08
C SER A 134 1.23 -1.16 10.56
N THR A 135 0.43 -0.37 9.85
CA THR A 135 0.42 -0.38 8.38
C THR A 135 1.76 0.09 7.83
N ALA A 136 2.34 1.15 8.41
CA ALA A 136 3.65 1.65 7.96
C ALA A 136 4.74 0.61 8.15
N ASN A 137 4.77 -0.05 9.31
CA ASN A 137 5.77 -1.09 9.59
C ASN A 137 5.66 -2.25 8.58
N ILE A 138 4.46 -2.75 8.37
CA ILE A 138 4.22 -3.85 7.44
C ILE A 138 4.58 -3.42 6.00
N PHE A 139 4.21 -2.22 5.61
CA PHE A 139 4.53 -1.73 4.27
C PHE A 139 6.05 -1.71 4.03
N ILE A 140 6.81 -1.12 4.96
CA ILE A 140 8.27 -1.06 4.84
C ILE A 140 8.85 -2.46 4.69
N HIS A 141 8.36 -3.40 5.49
CA HIS A 141 8.80 -4.78 5.43
C HIS A 141 8.48 -5.42 4.07
N THR A 142 7.26 -5.21 3.55
CA THR A 142 6.84 -5.86 2.30
C THR A 142 7.53 -5.30 1.06
N VAL A 143 8.10 -4.11 1.13
CA VAL A 143 8.83 -3.56 -0.02
C VAL A 143 10.33 -3.86 0.06
N GLY A 144 10.73 -4.81 0.89
CA GLY A 144 12.08 -5.33 0.89
C GLY A 144 13.07 -4.65 1.83
N GLU A 145 12.60 -3.73 2.65
CA GLU A 145 13.45 -3.05 3.61
C GLU A 145 13.65 -3.91 4.88
N ASP A 146 14.73 -3.67 5.58
CA ASP A 146 15.15 -4.50 6.72
C ASP A 146 14.68 -3.93 8.06
N ILE A 147 13.43 -3.53 8.13
CA ILE A 147 12.85 -3.01 9.36
C ILE A 147 12.61 -4.15 10.35
N LYS A 148 12.90 -3.89 11.62
CA LYS A 148 12.64 -4.86 12.69
C LYS A 148 11.22 -4.68 13.19
N HIS A 149 10.58 -5.80 13.46
CA HIS A 149 9.26 -5.78 14.06
C HIS A 149 9.36 -5.32 15.51
N THR A 150 8.55 -4.35 15.90
CA THR A 150 8.48 -3.90 17.29
C THR A 150 7.30 -4.57 17.97
N PRO A 151 7.51 -5.13 19.18
CA PRO A 151 6.41 -5.78 19.92
C PRO A 151 5.32 -4.82 20.28
#